data_ad3a18e6d6630b2b21a86db0b65ae99e
#
_entry.id   ad3a18e6d6630b2b21a86db0b65ae99e
#
_cell.length_a   1.000
_cell.length_b   1.000
_cell.length_c   1.000
_cell.angle_alpha   90.00
_cell.angle_beta   90.00
_cell.angle_gamma   90.00
#
_symmetry.space_group_name_H-M   'P 1'
#
loop_
_entity.id
_entity.type
_entity.pdbx_description
1 polymer ?
#
loop_
_entity_poly.entity_id
_entity_poly.type
_entity_poly.pdbx_seq_one_letter_code
_entity_poly.pdbx_strand_id
1 'polypeptide(L)'
;LLFLLALGTVLLWTKKNIAGRWLLSVAVVVIFVLSFRPFGQGLLFVLESRFSHSLKLPEELDGVVVLAGSENSTISKTWGQPSLNGSSERLITFISLAKRYPEAKLLFVGGVGSVDSQVPTPEGTARMIFEQVGLDASRVIFESKSHNTFQGGVASYELIKPKAGEKWVLITSAFHMPRSVGVYRQAGWEVIPYPVDFGYDDQLRFDFSLGHMAVFSRALHEWIGVFVYGLTGKTTELFPGPK
;
A
#
# COMPACT_ATOMS: atom_id res chain seq x y z
N LEU A 1 12.88 -17.51 8.97
CA LEU A 1 12.68 -17.83 10.37
C LEU A 1 12.41 -19.32 10.56
N LEU A 2 11.44 -19.93 9.87
CA LEU A 2 11.17 -21.37 9.90
C LEU A 2 12.40 -22.21 9.54
N PHE A 3 13.18 -21.76 8.56
CA PHE A 3 14.45 -22.42 8.21
C PHE A 3 15.46 -22.41 9.37
N LEU A 4 15.58 -21.31 10.11
CA LEU A 4 16.45 -21.22 11.28
C LEU A 4 16.00 -22.17 12.40
N LEU A 5 14.68 -22.26 12.63
CA LEU A 5 14.12 -23.21 13.59
C LEU A 5 14.40 -24.65 13.18
N ALA A 6 14.13 -25.01 11.92
CA ALA A 6 14.38 -26.35 11.41
C ALA A 6 15.89 -26.73 11.49
N LEU A 7 16.76 -25.85 11.01
CA LEU A 7 18.20 -26.06 11.05
C LEU A 7 18.73 -26.18 12.50
N GLY A 8 18.27 -25.26 13.37
CA GLY A 8 18.64 -25.30 14.80
C GLY A 8 18.22 -26.61 15.44
N THR A 9 17.02 -27.10 15.18
CA THR A 9 16.50 -28.36 15.67
C THR A 9 17.35 -29.54 15.18
N VAL A 10 17.67 -29.61 13.88
CA VAL A 10 18.53 -30.66 13.32
C VAL A 10 19.92 -30.65 13.97
N LEU A 11 20.52 -29.48 14.18
CA LEU A 11 21.82 -29.34 14.78
C LEU A 11 21.86 -29.82 16.23
N LEU A 12 20.74 -29.80 16.97
CA LEU A 12 20.71 -30.36 18.34
C LEU A 12 21.06 -31.86 18.39
N TRP A 13 20.73 -32.59 17.33
CA TRP A 13 20.97 -34.03 17.22
C TRP A 13 22.34 -34.36 16.62
N THR A 14 23.20 -33.36 16.43
CA THR A 14 24.55 -33.50 15.90
C THR A 14 25.61 -33.11 16.94
N LYS A 15 26.90 -33.31 16.60
CA LYS A 15 28.02 -32.79 17.41
C LYS A 15 28.03 -31.25 17.52
N LYS A 16 27.21 -30.54 16.71
CA LYS A 16 27.09 -29.08 16.72
C LYS A 16 25.89 -28.58 17.55
N ASN A 17 25.54 -29.32 18.61
CA ASN A 17 24.37 -29.02 19.46
C ASN A 17 24.41 -27.61 20.09
N ILE A 18 25.59 -27.06 20.40
CA ILE A 18 25.74 -25.69 20.91
C ILE A 18 25.28 -24.67 19.86
N ALA A 19 25.69 -24.84 18.59
CA ALA A 19 25.24 -23.98 17.50
C ALA A 19 23.72 -24.10 17.30
N GLY A 20 23.16 -25.31 17.40
CA GLY A 20 21.72 -25.54 17.36
C GLY A 20 20.95 -24.76 18.43
N ARG A 21 21.44 -24.80 19.69
CA ARG A 21 20.85 -24.03 20.81
C ARG A 21 20.90 -22.54 20.55
N TRP A 22 22.02 -21.99 20.08
CA TRP A 22 22.14 -20.58 19.75
C TRP A 22 21.18 -20.16 18.63
N LEU A 23 21.09 -20.95 17.54
CA LEU A 23 20.16 -20.69 16.45
C LEU A 23 18.71 -20.66 16.93
N LEU A 24 18.30 -21.62 17.76
CA LEU A 24 16.95 -21.66 18.31
C LEU A 24 16.71 -20.50 19.26
N SER A 25 17.66 -20.17 20.14
CA SER A 25 17.53 -19.02 21.03
C SER A 25 17.35 -17.71 20.25
N VAL A 26 18.17 -17.49 19.22
CA VAL A 26 18.04 -16.31 18.33
C VAL A 26 16.69 -16.30 17.64
N ALA A 27 16.25 -17.44 17.09
CA ALA A 27 14.95 -17.52 16.41
C ALA A 27 13.78 -17.20 17.37
N VAL A 28 13.83 -17.72 18.60
CA VAL A 28 12.80 -17.41 19.62
C VAL A 28 12.80 -15.94 19.99
N VAL A 29 13.97 -15.35 20.22
CA VAL A 29 14.08 -13.91 20.52
C VAL A 29 13.53 -13.08 19.36
N VAL A 30 13.87 -13.42 18.12
CA VAL A 30 13.34 -12.71 16.94
C VAL A 30 11.81 -12.83 16.86
N ILE A 31 11.26 -14.04 17.06
CA ILE A 31 9.79 -14.21 17.08
C ILE A 31 9.17 -13.33 18.17
N PHE A 32 9.73 -13.35 19.37
CA PHE A 32 9.24 -12.57 20.49
C PHE A 32 9.24 -11.06 20.17
N VAL A 33 10.36 -10.54 19.65
CA VAL A 33 10.49 -9.14 19.27
C VAL A 33 9.48 -8.76 18.17
N LEU A 34 9.39 -9.56 17.11
CA LEU A 34 8.48 -9.27 15.99
C LEU A 34 7.01 -9.44 16.34
N SER A 35 6.70 -10.23 17.37
CA SER A 35 5.34 -10.43 17.89
C SER A 35 4.90 -9.33 18.85
N PHE A 36 5.83 -8.50 19.32
CA PHE A 36 5.54 -7.39 20.21
C PHE A 36 4.98 -6.20 19.43
N ARG A 37 3.73 -5.82 19.72
CA ARG A 37 2.98 -4.79 18.99
C ARG A 37 3.75 -3.50 18.74
N PRO A 38 4.38 -2.86 19.75
CA PRO A 38 5.03 -1.56 19.60
C PRO A 38 6.09 -1.49 18.49
N PHE A 39 6.77 -2.58 18.17
CA PHE A 39 7.79 -2.54 17.12
C PHE A 39 7.18 -2.35 15.72
N GLY A 40 6.23 -3.18 15.33
CA GLY A 40 5.57 -3.04 14.03
C GLY A 40 4.72 -1.78 13.97
N GLN A 41 3.97 -1.51 15.03
CA GLN A 41 3.12 -0.34 15.17
C GLN A 41 3.92 0.96 15.10
N GLY A 42 5.02 1.08 15.83
CA GLY A 42 5.85 2.29 15.83
C GLY A 42 6.43 2.60 14.45
N LEU A 43 6.90 1.58 13.72
CA LEU A 43 7.39 1.77 12.36
C LEU A 43 6.30 2.21 11.39
N LEU A 44 5.08 1.66 11.48
CA LEU A 44 3.95 2.10 10.65
C LEU A 44 3.46 3.47 11.05
N PHE A 45 3.36 3.76 12.34
CA PHE A 45 2.89 5.05 12.85
C PHE A 45 3.70 6.23 12.29
N VAL A 46 5.02 6.10 12.18
CA VAL A 46 5.87 7.14 11.58
C VAL A 46 5.51 7.38 10.10
N LEU A 47 5.15 6.35 9.36
CA LEU A 47 4.71 6.48 7.97
C LEU A 47 3.30 7.08 7.88
N GLU A 48 2.37 6.60 8.70
CA GLU A 48 0.96 7.00 8.70
C GLU A 48 0.75 8.43 9.20
N SER A 49 1.53 8.85 10.21
CA SER A 49 1.47 10.21 10.75
C SER A 49 2.12 11.26 9.85
N ARG A 50 2.78 10.85 8.77
CA ARG A 50 3.49 11.79 7.88
C ARG A 50 2.55 12.72 7.12
N PHE A 51 1.31 12.28 6.84
CA PHE A 51 0.28 13.07 6.16
C PHE A 51 -0.99 13.14 7.02
N SER A 52 -1.55 14.33 7.16
CA SER A 52 -2.76 14.54 7.96
C SER A 52 -3.98 13.90 7.29
N HIS A 53 -4.86 13.31 8.12
CA HIS A 53 -6.17 12.82 7.73
C HIS A 53 -7.24 13.93 7.62
N SER A 54 -6.94 15.13 8.12
CA SER A 54 -7.90 16.25 8.24
C SER A 54 -7.82 17.23 7.07
N LEU A 55 -7.64 16.74 5.84
CA LEU A 55 -7.56 17.59 4.67
C LEU A 55 -8.96 18.11 4.29
N LYS A 56 -9.13 19.42 4.33
CA LYS A 56 -10.27 20.07 3.68
C LYS A 56 -10.02 20.02 2.18
N LEU A 57 -10.80 19.19 1.49
CA LEU A 57 -10.76 19.15 0.02
C LEU A 57 -11.31 20.44 -0.56
N PRO A 58 -10.77 20.88 -1.69
CA PRO A 58 -11.34 21.97 -2.47
C PRO A 58 -12.83 21.72 -2.82
N GLU A 59 -13.57 22.79 -3.13
CA GLU A 59 -14.95 22.68 -3.57
C GLU A 59 -15.06 21.95 -4.92
N GLU A 60 -14.07 22.14 -5.79
CA GLU A 60 -13.96 21.47 -7.08
C GLU A 60 -12.63 20.72 -7.20
N LEU A 61 -12.69 19.55 -7.82
CA LEU A 61 -11.55 18.71 -8.16
C LEU A 61 -11.53 18.42 -9.67
N ASP A 62 -10.35 18.48 -10.27
CA ASP A 62 -10.14 18.08 -11.67
C ASP A 62 -10.07 16.54 -11.78
N GLY A 63 -9.59 15.86 -10.72
CA GLY A 63 -9.61 14.42 -10.73
C GLY A 63 -9.26 13.76 -9.41
N VAL A 64 -9.53 12.45 -9.39
CA VAL A 64 -9.27 11.56 -8.26
C VAL A 64 -8.50 10.34 -8.76
N VAL A 65 -7.36 10.09 -8.14
CA VAL A 65 -6.52 8.92 -8.39
C VAL A 65 -6.60 7.98 -7.21
N VAL A 66 -6.85 6.70 -7.45
CA VAL A 66 -6.73 5.66 -6.42
C VAL A 66 -5.70 4.62 -6.82
N LEU A 67 -4.82 4.27 -5.87
CA LEU A 67 -3.88 3.18 -6.06
C LEU A 67 -4.51 1.86 -5.63
N ALA A 68 -4.43 0.85 -6.48
CA ALA A 68 -4.80 -0.52 -6.16
C ALA A 68 -4.03 -1.09 -4.96
N GLY A 69 -4.41 -2.26 -4.52
CA GLY A 69 -3.81 -2.99 -3.41
C GLY A 69 -4.83 -3.39 -2.35
N SER A 70 -6.11 -3.07 -2.58
CA SER A 70 -7.25 -3.54 -1.78
C SER A 70 -7.87 -4.82 -2.35
N GLU A 71 -7.59 -5.17 -3.61
CA GLU A 71 -8.24 -6.22 -4.36
C GLU A 71 -7.57 -7.59 -4.14
N ASN A 72 -8.36 -8.60 -3.79
CA ASN A 72 -7.98 -10.01 -3.82
C ASN A 72 -8.40 -10.62 -5.15
N SER A 73 -7.72 -10.26 -6.24
CA SER A 73 -8.14 -10.57 -7.61
C SER A 73 -8.27 -12.07 -7.89
N THR A 74 -7.39 -12.90 -7.34
CA THR A 74 -7.47 -14.36 -7.47
C THR A 74 -8.72 -14.91 -6.79
N ILE A 75 -9.04 -14.45 -5.60
CA ILE A 75 -10.24 -14.86 -4.85
C ILE A 75 -11.49 -14.40 -5.61
N SER A 76 -11.49 -13.15 -6.08
CA SER A 76 -12.60 -12.59 -6.84
C SER A 76 -12.89 -13.40 -8.12
N LYS A 77 -11.85 -13.78 -8.86
CA LYS A 77 -11.98 -14.61 -10.06
C LYS A 77 -12.51 -16.00 -9.73
N THR A 78 -12.00 -16.62 -8.66
CA THR A 78 -12.37 -17.99 -8.28
C THR A 78 -13.85 -18.09 -7.87
N TRP A 79 -14.35 -17.12 -7.15
CA TRP A 79 -15.71 -17.16 -6.59
C TRP A 79 -16.72 -16.34 -7.38
N GLY A 80 -16.30 -15.59 -8.40
CA GLY A 80 -17.19 -14.73 -9.18
C GLY A 80 -17.80 -13.56 -8.37
N GLN A 81 -17.19 -13.21 -7.25
CA GLN A 81 -17.62 -12.14 -6.35
C GLN A 81 -16.42 -11.28 -5.96
N PRO A 82 -16.58 -9.95 -5.83
CA PRO A 82 -15.47 -9.11 -5.43
C PRO A 82 -15.00 -9.44 -4.01
N SER A 83 -13.71 -9.61 -3.86
CA SER A 83 -13.04 -9.85 -2.58
C SER A 83 -12.02 -8.76 -2.32
N LEU A 84 -12.11 -8.14 -1.15
CA LEU A 84 -11.20 -7.09 -0.70
C LEU A 84 -10.40 -7.54 0.52
N ASN A 85 -9.26 -6.91 0.71
CA ASN A 85 -8.42 -7.05 1.89
C ASN A 85 -8.60 -5.86 2.87
N GLY A 86 -7.73 -5.76 3.87
CA GLY A 86 -7.80 -4.69 4.89
C GLY A 86 -7.54 -3.27 4.37
N SER A 87 -7.24 -3.08 3.07
CA SER A 87 -7.05 -1.76 2.45
C SER A 87 -8.27 -1.30 1.65
N SER A 88 -9.45 -1.80 1.98
CA SER A 88 -10.71 -1.54 1.27
C SER A 88 -11.18 -0.08 1.33
N GLU A 89 -10.74 0.69 2.32
CA GLU A 89 -11.07 2.12 2.44
C GLU A 89 -10.64 2.93 1.22
N ARG A 90 -9.61 2.50 0.49
CA ARG A 90 -9.19 3.14 -0.77
C ARG A 90 -10.33 3.19 -1.78
N LEU A 91 -10.99 2.05 -2.05
CA LEU A 91 -12.10 1.99 -3.00
C LEU A 91 -13.36 2.66 -2.46
N ILE A 92 -13.66 2.49 -1.17
CA ILE A 92 -14.80 3.15 -0.52
C ILE A 92 -14.67 4.67 -0.65
N THR A 93 -13.49 5.21 -0.35
CA THR A 93 -13.21 6.64 -0.47
C THR A 93 -13.25 7.11 -1.92
N PHE A 94 -12.67 6.35 -2.84
CA PHE A 94 -12.70 6.66 -4.26
C PHE A 94 -14.14 6.78 -4.79
N ILE A 95 -15.00 5.81 -4.46
CA ILE A 95 -16.42 5.82 -4.83
C ILE A 95 -17.15 7.01 -4.20
N SER A 96 -16.84 7.31 -2.94
CA SER A 96 -17.42 8.46 -2.24
C SER A 96 -17.05 9.78 -2.91
N LEU A 97 -15.76 9.96 -3.26
CA LEU A 97 -15.31 11.16 -3.96
C LEU A 97 -15.85 11.24 -5.40
N ALA A 98 -15.94 10.11 -6.11
CA ALA A 98 -16.55 10.04 -7.44
C ALA A 98 -18.02 10.50 -7.45
N LYS A 99 -18.76 10.24 -6.37
CA LYS A 99 -20.14 10.72 -6.18
C LYS A 99 -20.20 12.19 -5.77
N ARG A 100 -19.27 12.63 -4.93
CA ARG A 100 -19.20 14.02 -4.45
C ARG A 100 -18.76 15.00 -5.54
N TYR A 101 -17.87 14.55 -6.43
CA TYR A 101 -17.31 15.35 -7.53
C TYR A 101 -17.63 14.70 -8.88
N PRO A 102 -18.88 14.84 -9.37
CA PRO A 102 -19.33 14.12 -10.56
C PRO A 102 -18.55 14.49 -11.84
N GLU A 103 -18.00 15.71 -11.90
CA GLU A 103 -17.23 16.21 -13.05
C GLU A 103 -15.75 15.83 -12.99
N ALA A 104 -15.26 15.36 -11.83
CA ALA A 104 -13.86 14.95 -11.69
C ALA A 104 -13.54 13.73 -12.55
N LYS A 105 -12.37 13.73 -13.20
CA LYS A 105 -11.83 12.57 -13.88
C LYS A 105 -11.45 11.51 -12.85
N LEU A 106 -11.73 10.25 -13.13
CA LEU A 106 -11.48 9.13 -12.23
C LEU A 106 -10.36 8.26 -12.80
N LEU A 107 -9.30 8.03 -12.04
CA LEU A 107 -8.17 7.19 -12.42
C LEU A 107 -7.94 6.10 -11.38
N PHE A 108 -8.01 4.84 -11.81
CA PHE A 108 -7.61 3.67 -11.02
C PHE A 108 -6.26 3.18 -11.53
N VAL A 109 -5.29 3.10 -10.63
CA VAL A 109 -3.92 2.66 -10.93
C VAL A 109 -3.68 1.30 -10.29
N GLY A 110 -3.78 0.26 -11.11
CA GLY A 110 -3.75 -1.11 -10.61
C GLY A 110 -3.01 -2.06 -11.53
N GLY A 111 -1.74 -1.76 -11.79
CA GLY A 111 -0.92 -2.51 -12.72
C GLY A 111 -0.81 -4.01 -12.47
N VAL A 112 -0.09 -4.68 -13.32
CA VAL A 112 0.11 -6.13 -13.25
C VAL A 112 1.09 -6.42 -12.10
N GLY A 113 0.57 -6.76 -10.92
CA GLY A 113 1.39 -7.12 -9.76
C GLY A 113 2.20 -8.41 -9.93
N SER A 114 1.99 -9.14 -11.04
CA SER A 114 2.69 -10.38 -11.39
C SER A 114 3.15 -10.37 -12.85
N VAL A 115 4.30 -10.96 -13.10
CA VAL A 115 4.79 -11.23 -14.46
C VAL A 115 3.96 -12.36 -15.14
N ASP A 116 3.25 -13.14 -14.34
CA ASP A 116 2.37 -14.21 -14.84
C ASP A 116 1.05 -13.62 -15.33
N SER A 117 0.81 -13.69 -16.64
CA SER A 117 -0.41 -13.25 -17.31
C SER A 117 -1.69 -14.02 -16.91
N GLN A 118 -1.55 -15.14 -16.20
CA GLN A 118 -2.69 -15.92 -15.67
C GLN A 118 -3.26 -15.33 -14.37
N VAL A 119 -2.49 -14.46 -13.69
CA VAL A 119 -2.94 -13.81 -12.46
C VAL A 119 -3.91 -12.68 -12.82
N PRO A 120 -5.13 -12.69 -12.25
CA PRO A 120 -6.11 -11.64 -12.50
C PRO A 120 -5.61 -10.29 -12.03
N THR A 121 -5.90 -9.26 -12.80
CA THR A 121 -5.52 -7.88 -12.46
C THR A 121 -6.47 -7.27 -11.41
N PRO A 122 -5.99 -6.30 -10.62
CA PRO A 122 -6.85 -5.53 -9.71
C PRO A 122 -8.01 -4.83 -10.42
N GLU A 123 -7.83 -4.41 -11.67
CA GLU A 123 -8.87 -3.77 -12.50
C GLU A 123 -10.15 -4.60 -12.57
N GLY A 124 -10.04 -5.92 -12.83
CA GLY A 124 -11.22 -6.80 -12.95
C GLY A 124 -12.06 -6.78 -11.67
N THR A 125 -11.41 -6.87 -10.51
CA THR A 125 -12.11 -6.81 -9.21
C THR A 125 -12.70 -5.43 -8.95
N ALA A 126 -11.97 -4.35 -9.29
CA ALA A 126 -12.47 -2.99 -9.12
C ALA A 126 -13.71 -2.73 -9.97
N ARG A 127 -13.74 -3.18 -11.22
CA ARG A 127 -14.93 -3.08 -12.09
C ARG A 127 -16.14 -3.78 -11.49
N MET A 128 -15.98 -5.02 -10.99
CA MET A 128 -17.07 -5.75 -10.32
C MET A 128 -17.63 -4.94 -9.13
N ILE A 129 -16.76 -4.30 -8.34
CA ILE A 129 -17.19 -3.47 -7.19
C ILE A 129 -17.95 -2.25 -7.68
N PHE A 130 -17.39 -1.52 -8.65
CA PHE A 130 -18.01 -0.31 -9.17
C PHE A 130 -19.43 -0.58 -9.70
N GLU A 131 -19.62 -1.66 -10.46
CA GLU A 131 -20.91 -2.11 -10.93
C GLU A 131 -21.89 -2.41 -9.78
N GLN A 132 -21.44 -3.16 -8.76
CA GLN A 132 -22.29 -3.49 -7.61
C GLN A 132 -22.75 -2.28 -6.79
N VAL A 133 -21.93 -1.22 -6.72
CA VAL A 133 -22.26 0.00 -5.96
C VAL A 133 -22.88 1.11 -6.82
N GLY A 134 -23.11 0.83 -8.11
CA GLY A 134 -23.75 1.76 -9.06
C GLY A 134 -22.83 2.91 -9.49
N LEU A 135 -21.51 2.72 -9.46
CA LEU A 135 -20.56 3.61 -10.12
C LEU A 135 -20.31 3.09 -11.54
N ASP A 136 -20.64 3.92 -12.54
CA ASP A 136 -20.36 3.57 -13.93
C ASP A 136 -18.85 3.41 -14.16
N ALA A 137 -18.42 2.17 -14.39
CA ALA A 137 -17.02 1.84 -14.61
C ALA A 137 -16.46 2.43 -15.91
N SER A 138 -17.32 2.87 -16.86
CA SER A 138 -16.89 3.55 -18.09
C SER A 138 -16.32 4.96 -17.81
N ARG A 139 -16.70 5.57 -16.69
CA ARG A 139 -16.16 6.85 -16.23
C ARG A 139 -14.73 6.74 -15.66
N VAL A 140 -14.29 5.51 -15.35
CA VAL A 140 -12.99 5.28 -14.70
C VAL A 140 -11.95 4.95 -15.76
N ILE A 141 -10.89 5.72 -15.80
CA ILE A 141 -9.70 5.44 -16.57
C ILE A 141 -8.87 4.41 -15.78
N PHE A 142 -8.41 3.36 -16.43
CA PHE A 142 -7.60 2.31 -15.79
C PHE A 142 -6.17 2.33 -16.33
N GLU A 143 -5.20 2.45 -15.42
CA GLU A 143 -3.81 2.15 -15.69
C GLU A 143 -3.52 0.74 -15.16
N SER A 144 -3.29 -0.22 -16.05
CA SER A 144 -3.20 -1.64 -15.71
C SER A 144 -1.92 -2.31 -16.25
N LYS A 145 -0.91 -1.52 -16.67
CA LYS A 145 0.31 -2.04 -17.29
C LYS A 145 1.54 -1.96 -16.38
N SER A 146 1.50 -1.10 -15.37
CA SER A 146 2.63 -0.90 -14.47
C SER A 146 2.91 -2.12 -13.58
N HIS A 147 4.18 -2.37 -13.24
CA HIS A 147 4.61 -3.45 -12.36
C HIS A 147 5.00 -2.98 -10.95
N ASN A 148 5.08 -1.68 -10.73
CA ASN A 148 5.45 -1.09 -9.44
C ASN A 148 4.94 0.34 -9.35
N THR A 149 5.00 0.91 -8.13
CA THR A 149 4.46 2.25 -7.84
C THR A 149 5.10 3.35 -8.69
N PHE A 150 6.41 3.25 -8.98
CA PHE A 150 7.10 4.25 -9.81
C PHE A 150 6.58 4.25 -11.24
N GLN A 151 6.50 3.06 -11.85
CA GLN A 151 5.93 2.92 -13.20
C GLN A 151 4.48 3.38 -13.26
N GLY A 152 3.68 3.04 -12.22
CA GLY A 152 2.29 3.47 -12.12
C GLY A 152 2.13 5.00 -12.08
N GLY A 153 2.98 5.69 -11.30
CA GLY A 153 2.96 7.15 -11.24
C GLY A 153 3.33 7.80 -12.56
N VAL A 154 4.40 7.33 -13.21
CA VAL A 154 4.84 7.85 -14.53
C VAL A 154 3.78 7.57 -15.60
N ALA A 155 3.28 6.33 -15.69
CA ALA A 155 2.26 5.95 -16.67
C ALA A 155 0.94 6.73 -16.46
N SER A 156 0.57 6.96 -15.20
CA SER A 156 -0.59 7.78 -14.84
C SER A 156 -0.44 9.22 -15.33
N TYR A 157 0.74 9.82 -15.13
CA TYR A 157 1.04 11.17 -15.59
C TYR A 157 0.94 11.27 -17.13
N GLU A 158 1.55 10.32 -17.83
CA GLU A 158 1.51 10.29 -19.30
C GLU A 158 0.10 10.06 -19.85
N LEU A 159 -0.71 9.25 -19.16
CA LEU A 159 -2.07 8.93 -19.55
C LEU A 159 -3.01 10.14 -19.37
N ILE A 160 -2.89 10.83 -18.26
CA ILE A 160 -3.77 11.95 -17.88
C ILE A 160 -3.28 13.27 -18.47
N LYS A 161 -1.97 13.51 -18.47
CA LYS A 161 -1.31 14.77 -18.85
C LYS A 161 -1.93 15.97 -18.11
N PRO A 162 -1.85 15.97 -16.77
CA PRO A 162 -2.49 16.99 -15.96
C PRO A 162 -1.92 18.37 -16.29
N LYS A 163 -2.77 19.38 -16.30
CA LYS A 163 -2.36 20.76 -16.54
C LYS A 163 -1.87 21.39 -15.23
N ALA A 164 -1.03 22.40 -15.35
CA ALA A 164 -0.57 23.17 -14.19
C ALA A 164 -1.77 23.82 -13.50
N GLY A 165 -1.85 23.67 -12.17
CA GLY A 165 -2.92 24.21 -11.35
C GLY A 165 -4.14 23.30 -11.20
N GLU A 166 -4.24 22.19 -11.94
CA GLU A 166 -5.29 21.18 -11.72
C GLU A 166 -5.16 20.55 -10.32
N LYS A 167 -6.29 20.34 -9.69
CA LYS A 167 -6.41 19.79 -8.33
C LYS A 167 -6.75 18.30 -8.41
N TRP A 168 -5.74 17.47 -8.20
CA TRP A 168 -5.89 16.02 -8.23
C TRP A 168 -5.68 15.42 -6.84
N VAL A 169 -6.61 14.60 -6.40
CA VAL A 169 -6.51 13.85 -5.14
C VAL A 169 -5.87 12.50 -5.40
N LEU A 170 -4.90 12.12 -4.57
CA LEU A 170 -4.29 10.79 -4.56
C LEU A 170 -4.74 10.02 -3.33
N ILE A 171 -5.46 8.92 -3.54
CA ILE A 171 -5.95 8.02 -2.49
C ILE A 171 -5.06 6.78 -2.42
N THR A 172 -4.51 6.52 -1.25
CA THR A 172 -3.83 5.27 -0.92
C THR A 172 -3.78 5.08 0.59
N SER A 173 -3.37 3.91 1.08
CA SER A 173 -3.21 3.69 2.51
C SER A 173 -2.18 4.63 3.12
N ALA A 174 -2.43 5.08 4.34
CA ALA A 174 -1.62 6.08 5.03
C ALA A 174 -0.13 5.70 5.11
N PHE A 175 0.18 4.43 5.39
CA PHE A 175 1.56 3.94 5.41
C PHE A 175 2.26 3.99 4.04
N HIS A 176 1.50 3.94 2.95
CA HIS A 176 2.01 3.97 1.57
C HIS A 176 2.10 5.39 1.01
N MET A 177 1.42 6.37 1.63
CA MET A 177 1.30 7.74 1.14
C MET A 177 2.65 8.44 0.91
N PRO A 178 3.65 8.35 1.82
CA PRO A 178 4.94 9.02 1.61
C PRO A 178 5.61 8.60 0.30
N ARG A 179 5.72 7.29 0.05
CA ARG A 179 6.33 6.77 -1.18
C ARG A 179 5.54 7.15 -2.43
N SER A 180 4.22 7.10 -2.34
CA SER A 180 3.34 7.43 -3.47
C SER A 180 3.43 8.91 -3.86
N VAL A 181 3.30 9.82 -2.91
CA VAL A 181 3.43 11.27 -3.17
C VAL A 181 4.80 11.61 -3.75
N GLY A 182 5.87 11.01 -3.22
CA GLY A 182 7.22 11.21 -3.76
C GLY A 182 7.35 10.80 -5.22
N VAL A 183 6.73 9.68 -5.61
CA VAL A 183 6.70 9.20 -7.01
C VAL A 183 5.92 10.16 -7.92
N TYR A 184 4.72 10.59 -7.50
CA TYR A 184 3.91 11.52 -8.31
C TYR A 184 4.62 12.86 -8.49
N ARG A 185 5.23 13.42 -7.44
CA ARG A 185 6.05 14.63 -7.54
C ARG A 185 7.25 14.44 -8.46
N GLN A 186 7.91 13.28 -8.41
CA GLN A 186 9.02 12.97 -9.31
C GLN A 186 8.57 12.88 -10.78
N ALA A 187 7.34 12.43 -11.03
CA ALA A 187 6.74 12.46 -12.37
C ALA A 187 6.27 13.86 -12.80
N GLY A 188 6.45 14.89 -11.97
CA GLY A 188 6.00 16.26 -12.24
C GLY A 188 4.53 16.54 -11.93
N TRP A 189 3.89 15.69 -11.14
CA TRP A 189 2.47 15.79 -10.80
C TRP A 189 2.27 16.09 -9.31
N GLU A 190 1.94 17.33 -9.01
CA GLU A 190 1.54 17.73 -7.67
C GLU A 190 0.14 17.22 -7.38
N VAL A 191 0.03 16.34 -6.41
CA VAL A 191 -1.23 15.73 -5.98
C VAL A 191 -1.57 16.11 -4.54
N ILE A 192 -2.86 16.18 -4.24
CA ILE A 192 -3.39 16.36 -2.89
C ILE A 192 -3.43 14.97 -2.23
N PRO A 193 -2.60 14.69 -1.23
CA PRO A 193 -2.58 13.38 -0.58
C PRO A 193 -3.87 13.16 0.22
N TYR A 194 -4.51 12.03 0.05
CA TYR A 194 -5.68 11.61 0.82
C TYR A 194 -5.44 10.22 1.43
N PRO A 195 -4.75 10.16 2.58
CA PRO A 195 -4.44 8.91 3.24
C PRO A 195 -5.70 8.28 3.85
N VAL A 196 -5.80 6.96 3.71
CA VAL A 196 -6.85 6.10 4.28
C VAL A 196 -6.22 4.84 4.88
N ASP A 197 -6.99 3.91 5.39
CA ASP A 197 -6.51 2.65 5.98
C ASP A 197 -5.47 2.90 7.09
N PHE A 198 -5.74 3.82 8.00
CA PHE A 198 -4.91 4.02 9.18
C PHE A 198 -4.96 2.76 10.05
N GLY A 199 -3.82 2.17 10.32
CA GLY A 199 -3.74 0.92 11.10
C GLY A 199 -3.78 1.15 12.60
N TYR A 200 -3.58 2.38 13.06
CA TYR A 200 -3.42 2.68 14.48
C TYR A 200 -4.13 3.95 14.90
N ASP A 201 -4.70 3.87 16.12
CA ASP A 201 -5.09 5.00 16.92
C ASP A 201 -3.85 5.58 17.64
N ASP A 202 -4.01 6.67 18.36
CA ASP A 202 -2.97 7.34 19.14
C ASP A 202 -2.60 6.60 20.44
N GLN A 203 -3.20 5.41 20.68
CA GLN A 203 -2.98 4.63 21.90
C GLN A 203 -1.86 3.62 21.74
N LEU A 204 -0.83 3.76 22.55
CA LEU A 204 0.23 2.76 22.65
C LEU A 204 -0.28 1.54 23.43
N ARG A 205 -0.39 0.40 22.76
CA ARG A 205 -0.82 -0.87 23.38
C ARG A 205 0.36 -1.84 23.43
N PHE A 206 0.48 -2.51 24.58
CA PHE A 206 1.55 -3.46 24.84
C PHE A 206 0.97 -4.87 24.91
N ASP A 207 1.01 -5.58 23.81
CA ASP A 207 0.59 -6.98 23.72
C ASP A 207 1.47 -7.78 22.75
N PHE A 208 1.31 -9.10 22.78
CA PHE A 208 2.01 -10.03 21.91
C PHE A 208 1.01 -10.82 21.07
N SER A 209 1.25 -10.86 19.77
CA SER A 209 0.51 -11.68 18.82
C SER A 209 1.35 -12.00 17.60
N LEU A 210 1.28 -13.23 17.10
CA LEU A 210 1.92 -13.61 15.84
C LEU A 210 1.41 -12.76 14.66
N GLY A 211 0.18 -12.24 14.76
CA GLY A 211 -0.38 -11.29 13.78
C GLY A 211 0.44 -10.00 13.64
N HIS A 212 1.13 -9.55 14.70
CA HIS A 212 1.98 -8.35 14.66
C HIS A 212 3.20 -8.52 13.75
N MET A 213 3.63 -9.76 13.48
CA MET A 213 4.69 -10.03 12.51
C MET A 213 4.29 -9.60 11.09
N ALA A 214 3.02 -9.73 10.71
CA ALA A 214 2.54 -9.25 9.41
C ALA A 214 2.57 -7.71 9.34
N VAL A 215 2.23 -7.05 10.44
CA VAL A 215 2.32 -5.58 10.58
C VAL A 215 3.75 -5.11 10.43
N PHE A 216 4.68 -5.76 11.14
CA PHE A 216 6.12 -5.47 11.03
C PHE A 216 6.63 -5.68 9.61
N SER A 217 6.27 -6.79 8.97
CA SER A 217 6.65 -7.08 7.58
C SER A 217 6.15 -6.01 6.61
N ARG A 218 4.91 -5.53 6.78
CA ARG A 218 4.35 -4.43 5.98
C ARG A 218 5.12 -3.14 6.19
N ALA A 219 5.40 -2.78 7.44
CA ALA A 219 6.18 -1.59 7.77
C ALA A 219 7.57 -1.65 7.14
N LEU A 220 8.26 -2.77 7.31
CA LEU A 220 9.60 -2.97 6.75
C LEU A 220 9.62 -2.88 5.22
N HIS A 221 8.62 -3.47 4.56
CA HIS A 221 8.48 -3.38 3.10
C HIS A 221 8.36 -1.91 2.64
N GLU A 222 7.53 -1.11 3.29
CA GLU A 222 7.38 0.30 2.92
C GLU A 222 8.62 1.14 3.24
N TRP A 223 9.26 0.91 4.38
CA TRP A 223 10.51 1.60 4.71
C TRP A 223 11.63 1.29 3.70
N ILE A 224 11.78 0.02 3.32
CA ILE A 224 12.72 -0.36 2.25
C ILE A 224 12.33 0.33 0.95
N GLY A 225 11.04 0.35 0.59
CA GLY A 225 10.55 1.03 -0.60
C GLY A 225 10.85 2.53 -0.61
N VAL A 226 10.58 3.23 0.49
CA VAL A 226 10.88 4.66 0.66
C VAL A 226 12.38 4.92 0.50
N PHE A 227 13.21 4.14 1.18
CA PHE A 227 14.67 4.31 1.14
C PHE A 227 15.26 4.02 -0.24
N VAL A 228 14.88 2.88 -0.84
CA VAL A 228 15.35 2.50 -2.18
C VAL A 228 14.91 3.51 -3.24
N TYR A 229 13.66 3.98 -3.18
CA TYR A 229 13.17 4.96 -4.15
C TYR A 229 13.87 6.32 -3.99
N GLY A 230 14.14 6.75 -2.76
CA GLY A 230 14.92 7.95 -2.51
C GLY A 230 16.36 7.85 -3.07
N LEU A 231 17.06 6.75 -2.78
CA LEU A 231 18.43 6.53 -3.25
C LEU A 231 18.53 6.36 -4.78
N THR A 232 17.51 5.80 -5.42
CA THR A 232 17.50 5.56 -6.88
C THR A 232 16.86 6.69 -7.68
N GLY A 233 16.56 7.84 -7.05
CA GLY A 233 15.98 9.00 -7.73
C GLY A 233 14.54 8.81 -8.23
N LYS A 234 13.83 7.84 -7.70
CA LYS A 234 12.41 7.57 -8.02
C LYS A 234 11.43 8.41 -7.21
N THR A 235 11.93 9.15 -6.22
CA THR A 235 11.20 10.16 -5.44
C THR A 235 12.05 11.42 -5.35
N THR A 236 11.40 12.58 -5.18
CA THR A 236 12.07 13.88 -5.06
C THR A 236 12.81 14.05 -3.74
N GLU A 237 12.44 13.29 -2.73
CA GLU A 237 12.98 13.36 -1.37
C GLU A 237 13.16 11.95 -0.81
N LEU A 238 14.08 11.77 0.14
CA LEU A 238 14.29 10.48 0.79
C LEU A 238 13.06 10.04 1.61
N PHE A 239 12.40 10.99 2.28
CA PHE A 239 11.17 10.76 3.05
C PHE A 239 10.14 11.86 2.75
N PRO A 240 9.38 11.72 1.64
CA PRO A 240 8.41 12.72 1.21
C PRO A 240 7.38 13.06 2.29
N GLY A 241 7.04 14.36 2.37
CA GLY A 241 6.09 14.90 3.34
C GLY A 241 5.15 15.93 2.74
N PRO A 242 4.28 16.54 3.56
CA PRO A 242 3.45 17.67 3.14
C PRO A 242 4.33 18.83 2.64
N LYS A 243 3.84 19.59 1.66
CA LYS A 243 4.39 20.89 1.24
C LYS A 243 3.49 22.01 1.74
#